data_304669cb1611d19c9ca37b3d7dbaa7be
#
_entry.id   304669cb1611d19c9ca37b3d7dbaa7be
#
_cell.length_a   1.000
_cell.length_b   1.000
_cell.length_c   1.000
_cell.angle_alpha   90.00
_cell.angle_beta   90.00
_cell.angle_gamma   90.00
#
_symmetry.space_group_name_H-M   'P 1'
#
loop_
_entity.id
_entity.type
_entity.pdbx_description
1 polymer ?
#
loop_
_entity_poly.entity_id
_entity_poly.type
_entity_poly.pdbx_seq_one_letter_code
_entity_poly.pdbx_strand_id
1 'polypeptide(L)'
;MRKTLPALYFLLVPALTIFAVPARAQLVGDTPPAQQLTSTTASGPSQQSNVRPTGKKRLSKDFTLKGDSIWTDTGVDLSPAEHFVITAKGTLRYADAKEDNGPEGLTRGFKDLIRVLPFNDAGRGALIARIGDADTAQPFLIGATKDTISPIAGRLALGINQAKSDTGDGSYSVHLDVYAADPAAASLHIVSKVVDSMPGIDNALFAQIPRRVGDKAGNPGDMVNFLILGSEAAMQKVFTTAGWVHVDSDVKDTVLHGLIESLSKESYLTMPMSQLYLFGRPQDYGWAHAEPISVVKTRNHLRIWKAPFTVSGQTVWVGAATHDIGFERDDRNNGVTHKIDPNIDLERDYVEKTLASTGLVTEISHFLPDNPMKEAKTATGGSFHSSGQVLILKLDDSPKETTAVN
;
A
#
# COMPACT_ATOMS: atom_id res chain seq x y z
N MET A 1 -23.47 21.70 -65.71
CA MET A 1 -23.86 20.28 -65.72
C MET A 1 -22.68 19.42 -66.08
N ARG A 2 -22.02 18.79 -65.15
CA ARG A 2 -21.20 17.58 -65.35
C ARG A 2 -21.03 16.95 -63.93
N LYS A 3 -21.62 15.77 -63.75
CA LYS A 3 -21.53 14.92 -62.60
C LYS A 3 -20.24 14.12 -62.68
N THR A 4 -19.43 14.11 -61.64
CA THR A 4 -18.31 13.21 -61.47
C THR A 4 -18.56 12.30 -60.27
N LEU A 5 -18.58 10.99 -60.52
CA LEU A 5 -18.63 9.91 -59.53
C LEU A 5 -17.27 9.80 -58.79
N PRO A 6 -17.26 9.36 -57.55
CA PRO A 6 -16.01 9.01 -56.84
C PRO A 6 -15.59 7.57 -57.15
N ALA A 7 -14.29 7.38 -57.31
CA ALA A 7 -13.63 6.11 -57.55
C ALA A 7 -13.53 5.27 -56.26
N LEU A 8 -13.87 3.98 -56.43
CA LEU A 8 -13.77 2.95 -55.40
C LEU A 8 -12.34 2.41 -55.39
N TYR A 9 -11.61 2.59 -54.30
CA TYR A 9 -10.30 1.95 -54.10
C TYR A 9 -10.48 0.58 -53.41
N PHE A 10 -10.13 -0.49 -54.16
CA PHE A 10 -9.95 -1.83 -53.59
C PHE A 10 -8.60 -1.91 -52.89
N LEU A 11 -8.59 -2.24 -51.62
CA LEU A 11 -7.39 -2.60 -50.87
C LEU A 11 -7.13 -4.11 -51.02
N LEU A 12 -6.04 -4.43 -51.73
CA LEU A 12 -5.48 -5.79 -51.80
C LEU A 12 -4.74 -6.10 -50.49
N VAL A 13 -5.14 -7.20 -49.83
CA VAL A 13 -4.40 -7.79 -48.71
C VAL A 13 -3.42 -8.84 -49.26
N PRO A 14 -2.11 -8.78 -49.02
CA PRO A 14 -1.21 -9.85 -49.41
C PRO A 14 -1.28 -11.03 -48.44
N ALA A 15 -1.46 -12.21 -49.02
CA ALA A 15 -1.40 -13.48 -48.29
C ALA A 15 0.05 -13.81 -47.91
N LEU A 16 0.28 -14.08 -46.64
CA LEU A 16 1.56 -14.51 -46.10
C LEU A 16 1.69 -16.04 -46.26
N THR A 17 2.54 -16.48 -47.19
CA THR A 17 2.91 -17.88 -47.39
C THR A 17 3.98 -18.30 -46.37
N ILE A 18 3.64 -19.29 -45.54
CA ILE A 18 4.56 -19.91 -44.59
C ILE A 18 5.33 -21.00 -45.33
N PHE A 19 6.64 -20.85 -45.48
CA PHE A 19 7.55 -21.93 -45.90
C PHE A 19 7.95 -22.81 -44.72
N ALA A 20 7.60 -24.07 -44.76
CA ALA A 20 8.12 -25.10 -43.87
C ALA A 20 9.49 -25.60 -44.36
N VAL A 21 10.50 -25.57 -43.50
CA VAL A 21 11.83 -26.14 -43.73
C VAL A 21 11.93 -27.44 -42.90
N PRO A 22 12.31 -28.59 -43.49
CA PRO A 22 12.54 -29.80 -42.71
C PRO A 22 13.96 -29.80 -42.15
N ALA A 23 14.09 -29.86 -40.82
CA ALA A 23 15.36 -30.11 -40.16
C ALA A 23 15.50 -31.60 -39.84
N ARG A 24 16.55 -32.20 -40.36
CA ARG A 24 17.03 -33.55 -40.01
C ARG A 24 18.50 -33.44 -39.62
N ALA A 25 18.83 -33.59 -38.36
CA ALA A 25 20.15 -33.99 -37.92
C ALA A 25 20.05 -34.61 -36.49
N GLN A 26 20.32 -35.88 -36.39
CA GLN A 26 20.57 -36.57 -35.13
C GLN A 26 21.97 -36.22 -34.62
N LEU A 27 22.10 -35.85 -33.39
CA LEU A 27 23.33 -36.04 -32.62
C LEU A 27 22.94 -36.55 -31.23
N VAL A 28 23.45 -37.73 -30.94
CA VAL A 28 23.39 -38.43 -29.69
C VAL A 28 24.30 -37.71 -28.68
N GLY A 29 23.78 -37.35 -27.53
CA GLY A 29 24.54 -36.81 -26.44
C GLY A 29 23.77 -37.06 -25.13
N ASP A 30 24.36 -37.79 -24.23
CA ASP A 30 23.82 -38.25 -22.94
C ASP A 30 23.27 -37.09 -22.10
N THR A 31 21.98 -37.14 -21.78
CA THR A 31 21.32 -36.27 -20.83
C THR A 31 21.13 -37.02 -19.51
N PRO A 32 21.58 -36.47 -18.37
CA PRO A 32 21.23 -37.04 -17.08
C PRO A 32 19.74 -36.85 -16.78
N PRO A 33 19.11 -37.69 -15.95
CA PRO A 33 17.68 -37.73 -15.76
C PRO A 33 17.17 -36.44 -15.14
N ALA A 34 16.15 -35.85 -15.76
CA ALA A 34 15.44 -34.67 -15.26
C ALA A 34 14.81 -35.04 -13.89
N GLN A 35 15.23 -34.34 -12.87
CA GLN A 35 14.50 -34.28 -11.60
C GLN A 35 13.15 -33.62 -11.84
N GLN A 36 12.08 -34.38 -11.65
CA GLN A 36 10.73 -33.82 -11.58
C GLN A 36 10.67 -32.83 -10.41
N LEU A 37 10.66 -31.54 -10.73
CA LEU A 37 10.21 -30.53 -9.80
C LEU A 37 8.71 -30.74 -9.60
N THR A 38 8.35 -31.46 -8.55
CA THR A 38 7.00 -31.44 -8.02
C THR A 38 6.70 -30.03 -7.54
N SER A 39 5.85 -29.33 -8.28
CA SER A 39 5.25 -28.08 -7.83
C SER A 39 4.37 -28.37 -6.63
N THR A 40 4.95 -28.28 -5.44
CA THR A 40 4.20 -28.24 -4.20
C THR A 40 3.57 -26.86 -4.12
N THR A 41 2.32 -26.74 -4.52
CA THR A 41 1.44 -25.64 -4.12
C THR A 41 1.28 -25.71 -2.61
N ALA A 42 2.18 -25.05 -1.92
CA ALA A 42 2.05 -24.83 -0.49
C ALA A 42 1.12 -23.63 -0.27
N SER A 43 -0.19 -23.88 -0.37
CA SER A 43 -1.18 -23.09 0.38
C SER A 43 -1.04 -23.52 1.84
N GLY A 44 -0.02 -23.00 2.50
CA GLY A 44 0.11 -23.11 3.95
C GLY A 44 -0.97 -22.25 4.60
N PRO A 45 -1.75 -22.79 5.55
CA PRO A 45 -2.59 -21.95 6.37
C PRO A 45 -1.67 -20.94 7.07
N SER A 46 -2.05 -19.65 7.01
CA SER A 46 -1.44 -18.60 7.81
C SER A 46 -1.35 -19.10 9.25
N GLN A 47 -0.12 -19.26 9.75
CA GLN A 47 0.09 -19.65 11.14
C GLN A 47 -0.51 -18.56 12.01
N GLN A 48 -1.70 -18.82 12.53
CA GLN A 48 -2.23 -18.09 13.66
C GLN A 48 -1.24 -18.32 14.80
N SER A 49 -0.50 -17.27 15.14
CA SER A 49 0.31 -17.30 16.35
C SER A 49 -0.66 -17.39 17.54
N ASN A 50 -0.82 -18.59 18.10
CA ASN A 50 -1.55 -18.81 19.36
C ASN A 50 -0.75 -18.19 20.51
N VAL A 51 -0.65 -16.87 20.52
CA VAL A 51 -0.10 -16.13 21.64
C VAL A 51 -1.20 -16.15 22.71
N ARG A 52 -1.08 -16.99 23.74
CA ARG A 52 -2.02 -16.96 24.87
C ARG A 52 -1.95 -15.57 25.51
N PRO A 53 -3.12 -14.96 25.82
CA PRO A 53 -3.15 -13.69 26.53
C PRO A 53 -2.41 -13.83 27.84
N THR A 54 -1.36 -13.05 28.03
CA THR A 54 -0.59 -13.00 29.29
C THR A 54 -1.12 -11.92 30.23
N GLY A 55 -1.85 -10.93 29.68
CA GLY A 55 -2.44 -9.83 30.42
C GLY A 55 -3.80 -10.15 31.04
N LYS A 56 -4.20 -9.35 32.06
CA LYS A 56 -5.54 -9.41 32.67
C LYS A 56 -6.60 -8.95 31.65
N LYS A 57 -7.71 -9.69 31.55
CA LYS A 57 -8.85 -9.27 30.72
C LYS A 57 -9.35 -7.90 31.21
N ARG A 58 -9.35 -6.92 30.30
CA ARG A 58 -9.75 -5.54 30.55
C ARG A 58 -11.22 -5.29 30.18
N LEU A 59 -11.67 -5.95 29.10
CA LEU A 59 -12.99 -5.73 28.52
C LEU A 59 -13.50 -7.02 27.88
N SER A 60 -14.82 -7.21 27.97
CA SER A 60 -15.57 -8.23 27.21
C SER A 60 -16.85 -7.57 26.70
N LYS A 61 -17.13 -7.64 25.40
CA LYS A 61 -18.25 -6.93 24.78
C LYS A 61 -18.82 -7.69 23.60
N ASP A 62 -20.15 -7.69 23.49
CA ASP A 62 -20.87 -8.30 22.38
C ASP A 62 -21.42 -7.23 21.45
N PHE A 63 -21.47 -7.57 20.14
CA PHE A 63 -22.01 -6.73 19.09
C PHE A 63 -22.91 -7.54 18.17
N THR A 64 -23.89 -6.87 17.56
CA THR A 64 -24.63 -7.40 16.42
C THR A 64 -24.39 -6.48 15.24
N LEU A 65 -23.76 -7.01 14.19
CA LEU A 65 -23.56 -6.31 12.94
C LEU A 65 -24.64 -6.75 11.96
N LYS A 66 -25.54 -5.84 11.61
CA LYS A 66 -26.56 -6.09 10.59
C LYS A 66 -25.91 -6.10 9.20
N GLY A 67 -26.45 -6.92 8.30
CA GLY A 67 -25.93 -7.09 6.96
C GLY A 67 -25.94 -5.82 6.09
N ASP A 68 -26.68 -4.79 6.47
CA ASP A 68 -26.68 -3.47 5.83
C ASP A 68 -25.59 -2.52 6.34
N SER A 69 -24.87 -2.90 7.41
CA SER A 69 -23.80 -2.09 8.00
C SER A 69 -22.50 -2.26 7.25
N ILE A 70 -21.80 -1.16 6.94
CA ILE A 70 -20.45 -1.22 6.38
C ILE A 70 -19.41 -1.12 7.47
N TRP A 71 -19.52 -0.11 8.34
CA TRP A 71 -18.66 0.07 9.51
C TRP A 71 -19.50 0.38 10.74
N THR A 72 -19.13 -0.24 11.85
CA THR A 72 -19.74 -0.06 13.17
C THR A 72 -18.64 0.34 14.15
N ASP A 73 -18.77 1.49 14.78
CA ASP A 73 -17.90 1.90 15.87
C ASP A 73 -18.18 1.03 17.10
N THR A 74 -17.14 0.35 17.60
CA THR A 74 -17.29 -0.49 18.79
C THR A 74 -17.33 0.31 20.09
N GLY A 75 -16.92 1.57 20.07
CA GLY A 75 -16.68 2.37 21.27
C GLY A 75 -15.50 1.88 22.12
N VAL A 76 -14.63 1.01 21.55
CA VAL A 76 -13.47 0.43 22.23
C VAL A 76 -12.20 1.02 21.65
N ASP A 77 -11.44 1.70 22.52
CA ASP A 77 -10.10 2.16 22.17
C ASP A 77 -9.10 1.07 22.59
N LEU A 78 -8.23 0.71 21.66
CA LEU A 78 -7.12 -0.19 21.90
C LEU A 78 -5.83 0.62 22.10
N SER A 79 -4.97 0.10 22.98
CA SER A 79 -3.60 0.59 23.14
C SER A 79 -2.62 -0.34 22.42
N PRO A 80 -1.43 0.15 22.03
CA PRO A 80 -0.38 -0.72 21.50
C PRO A 80 -0.09 -1.88 22.45
N ALA A 81 0.19 -3.05 21.89
CA ALA A 81 0.45 -4.29 22.61
C ALA A 81 -0.72 -4.86 23.43
N GLU A 82 -1.90 -4.24 23.45
CA GLU A 82 -3.09 -4.91 23.97
C GLU A 82 -3.45 -6.12 23.11
N HIS A 83 -3.68 -7.25 23.76
CA HIS A 83 -4.12 -8.46 23.11
C HIS A 83 -5.64 -8.46 22.98
N PHE A 84 -6.18 -8.76 21.83
CA PHE A 84 -7.62 -8.87 21.65
C PHE A 84 -8.01 -10.11 20.87
N VAL A 85 -9.15 -10.67 21.24
CA VAL A 85 -9.75 -11.84 20.61
C VAL A 85 -11.14 -11.47 20.16
N ILE A 86 -11.41 -11.69 18.88
CA ILE A 86 -12.73 -11.52 18.28
C ILE A 86 -13.22 -12.88 17.79
N THR A 87 -14.44 -13.25 18.16
CA THR A 87 -15.14 -14.41 17.59
C THR A 87 -16.46 -13.97 16.99
N ALA A 88 -16.85 -14.54 15.86
CA ALA A 88 -18.06 -14.16 15.15
C ALA A 88 -18.83 -15.38 14.66
N LYS A 89 -20.16 -15.26 14.66
CA LYS A 89 -21.11 -16.26 14.16
C LYS A 89 -22.25 -15.57 13.43
N GLY A 90 -22.94 -16.29 12.58
CA GLY A 90 -24.10 -15.81 11.84
C GLY A 90 -23.87 -15.95 10.34
N THR A 91 -24.86 -15.51 9.56
CA THR A 91 -24.82 -15.64 8.11
C THR A 91 -25.33 -14.38 7.45
N LEU A 92 -24.83 -14.13 6.24
CA LEU A 92 -25.33 -13.12 5.32
C LEU A 92 -25.76 -13.77 4.00
N ARG A 93 -26.81 -13.22 3.42
CA ARG A 93 -27.31 -13.61 2.10
C ARG A 93 -27.25 -12.41 1.16
N TYR A 94 -26.58 -12.57 0.03
CA TYR A 94 -26.59 -11.59 -1.04
C TYR A 94 -27.51 -12.03 -2.18
N ALA A 95 -28.21 -11.09 -2.79
CA ALA A 95 -29.24 -11.38 -3.80
C ALA A 95 -28.71 -12.18 -5.01
N ASP A 96 -27.46 -11.96 -5.39
CA ASP A 96 -26.81 -12.63 -6.52
C ASP A 96 -25.90 -13.82 -6.10
N ALA A 97 -25.81 -14.14 -4.81
CA ALA A 97 -25.03 -15.26 -4.31
C ALA A 97 -25.81 -16.57 -4.39
N LYS A 98 -25.10 -17.67 -4.66
CA LYS A 98 -25.69 -19.01 -4.71
C LYS A 98 -25.98 -19.59 -3.33
N GLU A 99 -25.20 -19.17 -2.33
CA GLU A 99 -25.22 -19.65 -0.94
C GLU A 99 -25.09 -18.52 0.05
N ASP A 100 -25.46 -18.77 1.29
CA ASP A 100 -25.19 -17.88 2.41
C ASP A 100 -23.70 -17.97 2.78
N ASN A 101 -23.15 -16.88 3.32
CA ASN A 101 -21.78 -16.88 3.81
C ASN A 101 -21.72 -16.61 5.31
N GLY A 102 -20.74 -17.22 5.96
CA GLY A 102 -20.31 -16.90 7.31
C GLY A 102 -19.40 -15.67 7.37
N PRO A 103 -18.80 -15.40 8.57
CA PRO A 103 -17.89 -14.27 8.76
C PRO A 103 -16.61 -14.34 7.93
N GLU A 104 -16.28 -15.48 7.33
CA GLU A 104 -15.17 -15.64 6.37
C GLU A 104 -15.45 -14.95 5.03
N GLY A 105 -16.73 -14.66 4.75
CA GLY A 105 -17.18 -14.14 3.48
C GLY A 105 -17.32 -15.18 2.38
N LEU A 106 -17.81 -14.76 1.24
CA LEU A 106 -17.93 -15.59 0.02
C LEU A 106 -16.54 -15.87 -0.55
N THR A 107 -16.38 -17.04 -1.18
CA THR A 107 -15.19 -17.32 -1.98
C THR A 107 -15.10 -16.32 -3.13
N ARG A 108 -13.95 -15.66 -3.29
CA ARG A 108 -13.73 -14.69 -4.35
C ARG A 108 -13.85 -15.35 -5.73
N GLY A 109 -14.64 -14.74 -6.58
CA GLY A 109 -14.82 -15.15 -7.97
C GLY A 109 -14.44 -14.05 -8.94
N PHE A 110 -14.49 -14.35 -10.25
CA PHE A 110 -14.15 -13.37 -11.28
C PHE A 110 -14.94 -12.03 -11.18
N LYS A 111 -16.20 -12.08 -10.74
CA LYS A 111 -17.01 -10.87 -10.53
C LYS A 111 -16.50 -9.99 -9.39
N ASP A 112 -15.77 -10.55 -8.44
CA ASP A 112 -15.25 -9.79 -7.30
C ASP A 112 -13.99 -8.99 -7.65
N LEU A 113 -13.38 -9.28 -8.80
CA LEU A 113 -12.26 -8.49 -9.33
C LEU A 113 -12.67 -7.07 -9.74
N ILE A 114 -13.95 -6.88 -10.08
CA ILE A 114 -14.51 -5.58 -10.46
C ILE A 114 -15.28 -4.90 -9.31
N ARG A 115 -15.44 -5.57 -8.16
CA ARG A 115 -16.07 -4.99 -6.98
C ARG A 115 -15.06 -4.19 -6.16
N VAL A 116 -15.43 -2.99 -5.80
CA VAL A 116 -14.69 -2.16 -4.85
C VAL A 116 -15.13 -2.55 -3.44
N LEU A 117 -14.30 -3.34 -2.76
CA LEU A 117 -14.52 -3.76 -1.39
C LEU A 117 -13.57 -2.99 -0.44
N PRO A 118 -13.95 -2.76 0.83
CA PRO A 118 -13.06 -2.15 1.82
C PRO A 118 -11.74 -2.89 2.01
N PHE A 119 -11.75 -4.22 1.89
CA PHE A 119 -10.58 -5.09 2.00
C PHE A 119 -10.57 -6.10 0.85
N ASN A 120 -9.64 -5.93 -0.09
CA ASN A 120 -9.61 -6.72 -1.32
C ASN A 120 -9.10 -8.15 -1.15
N ASP A 121 -8.35 -8.45 -0.07
CA ASP A 121 -7.79 -9.79 0.16
C ASP A 121 -8.81 -10.78 0.74
N ALA A 122 -10.03 -10.30 1.04
CA ALA A 122 -11.13 -11.14 1.51
C ALA A 122 -12.33 -11.06 0.59
N GLY A 123 -13.17 -12.11 0.62
CA GLY A 123 -14.41 -12.16 -0.12
C GLY A 123 -15.46 -11.19 0.38
N ARG A 124 -16.45 -10.92 -0.44
CA ARG A 124 -17.62 -10.13 -0.06
C ARG A 124 -18.32 -10.80 1.14
N GLY A 125 -18.74 -9.98 2.09
CA GLY A 125 -19.39 -10.45 3.31
C GLY A 125 -18.42 -10.83 4.43
N ALA A 126 -17.12 -10.90 4.20
CA ALA A 126 -16.17 -11.18 5.27
C ALA A 126 -16.28 -10.15 6.41
N LEU A 127 -16.18 -10.62 7.65
CA LEU A 127 -16.02 -9.73 8.80
C LEU A 127 -14.61 -9.17 8.80
N ILE A 128 -14.51 -7.86 8.81
CA ILE A 128 -13.26 -7.09 8.82
C ILE A 128 -13.22 -6.13 10.00
N ALA A 129 -12.05 -5.65 10.34
CA ALA A 129 -11.87 -4.60 11.33
C ALA A 129 -10.86 -3.57 10.87
N ARG A 130 -10.83 -2.42 11.55
CA ARG A 130 -9.76 -1.42 11.46
C ARG A 130 -9.52 -0.81 12.83
N ILE A 131 -8.29 -0.35 13.08
CA ILE A 131 -7.91 0.34 14.31
C ILE A 131 -7.40 1.73 13.93
N GLY A 132 -7.93 2.77 14.57
CA GLY A 132 -7.52 4.15 14.36
C GLY A 132 -8.53 4.98 13.57
N ASP A 133 -8.02 6.05 12.96
CA ASP A 133 -8.80 7.01 12.21
C ASP A 133 -9.42 6.38 10.95
N ALA A 134 -10.67 6.77 10.67
CA ALA A 134 -11.43 6.21 9.54
C ALA A 134 -10.77 6.43 8.17
N ASP A 135 -10.05 7.53 8.02
CA ASP A 135 -9.46 7.94 6.74
C ASP A 135 -8.11 7.26 6.47
N THR A 136 -7.41 6.84 7.54
CA THR A 136 -6.05 6.29 7.43
C THR A 136 -5.92 4.84 7.88
N ALA A 137 -6.88 4.34 8.68
CA ALA A 137 -6.82 2.99 9.22
C ALA A 137 -7.01 1.93 8.14
N GLN A 138 -6.07 1.00 8.05
CA GLN A 138 -6.15 -0.12 7.12
C GLN A 138 -7.11 -1.19 7.65
N PRO A 139 -8.07 -1.65 6.82
CA PRO A 139 -8.87 -2.81 7.14
C PRO A 139 -8.04 -4.10 7.16
N PHE A 140 -8.39 -5.01 8.04
CA PHE A 140 -7.83 -6.36 8.10
C PHE A 140 -8.93 -7.41 8.36
N LEU A 141 -8.66 -8.64 7.93
CA LEU A 141 -9.61 -9.74 8.06
C LEU A 141 -9.73 -10.19 9.53
N ILE A 142 -10.96 -10.34 9.99
CA ILE A 142 -11.33 -11.03 11.22
C ILE A 142 -11.76 -12.47 10.90
N GLY A 143 -12.68 -12.65 9.97
CA GLY A 143 -13.32 -13.94 9.74
C GLY A 143 -14.17 -14.41 10.91
N ALA A 144 -14.29 -15.72 11.13
CA ALA A 144 -15.00 -16.27 12.28
C ALA A 144 -14.22 -16.10 13.60
N THR A 145 -12.89 -15.99 13.52
CA THR A 145 -12.06 -15.79 14.71
C THR A 145 -10.79 -15.02 14.36
N LYS A 146 -10.43 -14.07 15.23
CA LYS A 146 -9.15 -13.37 15.19
C LYS A 146 -8.59 -13.24 16.59
N ASP A 147 -7.39 -13.73 16.76
CA ASP A 147 -6.60 -13.65 17.99
C ASP A 147 -5.31 -12.93 17.64
N THR A 148 -5.08 -11.72 18.17
CA THR A 148 -3.95 -10.88 17.78
C THR A 148 -3.66 -9.77 18.79
N ILE A 149 -2.52 -9.11 18.60
CA ILE A 149 -2.08 -7.96 19.39
C ILE A 149 -2.30 -6.69 18.59
N SER A 150 -2.83 -5.64 19.25
CA SER A 150 -2.97 -4.33 18.60
C SER A 150 -1.59 -3.73 18.29
N PRO A 151 -1.28 -3.46 17.02
CA PRO A 151 -0.01 -2.83 16.66
C PRO A 151 0.03 -1.34 17.00
N ILE A 152 -1.12 -0.69 17.14
CA ILE A 152 -1.26 0.76 17.30
C ILE A 152 -2.29 1.12 18.35
N ALA A 153 -2.26 2.37 18.82
CA ALA A 153 -3.37 2.95 19.57
C ALA A 153 -4.49 3.38 18.62
N GLY A 154 -5.74 3.18 19.01
CA GLY A 154 -6.85 3.72 18.23
C GLY A 154 -8.19 3.07 18.50
N ARG A 155 -9.24 3.69 17.95
CA ARG A 155 -10.60 3.20 18.00
C ARG A 155 -10.75 1.96 17.13
N LEU A 156 -11.25 0.86 17.71
CA LEU A 156 -11.62 -0.34 16.96
C LEU A 156 -12.97 -0.14 16.27
N ALA A 157 -13.03 -0.33 14.98
CA ALA A 157 -14.28 -0.43 14.23
C ALA A 157 -14.39 -1.81 13.57
N LEU A 158 -15.59 -2.39 13.60
CA LEU A 158 -15.93 -3.64 12.92
C LEU A 158 -16.70 -3.33 11.64
N GLY A 159 -16.47 -4.10 10.59
CA GLY A 159 -17.12 -3.89 9.31
C GLY A 159 -17.46 -5.19 8.58
N ILE A 160 -18.36 -5.07 7.61
CA ILE A 160 -18.65 -6.12 6.65
C ILE A 160 -17.98 -5.73 5.32
N ASN A 161 -17.21 -6.62 4.76
CA ASN A 161 -16.48 -6.40 3.50
C ASN A 161 -17.42 -6.36 2.30
N GLN A 162 -18.11 -5.25 2.11
CA GLN A 162 -19.11 -5.05 1.07
C GLN A 162 -19.19 -3.60 0.59
N ALA A 163 -19.73 -3.40 -0.61
CA ALA A 163 -20.03 -2.08 -1.13
C ALA A 163 -21.35 -1.55 -0.53
N LYS A 164 -21.47 -0.22 -0.43
CA LYS A 164 -22.69 0.46 0.08
C LYS A 164 -23.97 0.09 -0.70
N SER A 165 -23.82 -0.19 -1.98
CA SER A 165 -24.89 -0.53 -2.91
C SER A 165 -25.18 -2.04 -3.02
N ASP A 166 -24.43 -2.88 -2.31
CA ASP A 166 -24.48 -4.35 -2.42
C ASP A 166 -24.36 -4.96 -1.03
N THR A 167 -25.39 -4.76 -0.22
CA THR A 167 -25.47 -5.21 1.18
C THR A 167 -26.09 -6.59 1.31
N GLY A 168 -25.63 -7.36 2.30
CA GLY A 168 -26.18 -8.66 2.62
C GLY A 168 -27.43 -8.56 3.53
N ASP A 169 -28.32 -9.54 3.43
CA ASP A 169 -29.40 -9.74 4.41
C ASP A 169 -28.91 -10.71 5.51
N GLY A 170 -29.30 -10.45 6.76
CA GLY A 170 -28.86 -11.23 7.92
C GLY A 170 -27.99 -10.41 8.90
N SER A 171 -27.19 -11.10 9.72
CA SER A 171 -26.35 -10.45 10.71
C SER A 171 -25.23 -11.35 11.23
N TYR A 172 -24.20 -10.73 11.79
CA TYR A 172 -23.18 -11.38 12.61
C TYR A 172 -23.33 -11.02 14.08
N SER A 173 -23.28 -12.03 14.95
CA SER A 173 -23.06 -11.86 16.40
C SER A 173 -21.54 -11.96 16.64
N VAL A 174 -20.97 -10.90 17.18
CA VAL A 174 -19.53 -10.76 17.38
C VAL A 174 -19.23 -10.58 18.86
N HIS A 175 -18.31 -11.36 19.40
CA HIS A 175 -17.80 -11.23 20.75
C HIS A 175 -16.34 -10.74 20.71
N LEU A 176 -16.04 -9.72 21.51
CA LEU A 176 -14.72 -9.11 21.66
C LEU A 176 -14.24 -9.22 23.10
N ASP A 177 -13.11 -9.85 23.30
CA ASP A 177 -12.32 -9.79 24.53
C ASP A 177 -11.06 -8.96 24.30
N VAL A 178 -10.75 -8.06 25.25
CA VAL A 178 -9.51 -7.28 25.26
C VAL A 178 -8.77 -7.53 26.57
N TYR A 179 -7.48 -7.80 26.44
CA TYR A 179 -6.57 -8.05 27.55
C TYR A 179 -5.53 -6.93 27.62
N ALA A 180 -5.21 -6.49 28.82
CA ALA A 180 -4.17 -5.49 29.03
C ALA A 180 -2.86 -5.92 28.38
N ALA A 181 -2.11 -4.96 27.88
CA ALA A 181 -0.78 -5.21 27.33
C ALA A 181 0.10 -5.88 28.39
N ASP A 182 0.85 -6.90 27.96
CA ASP A 182 1.94 -7.41 28.77
C ASP A 182 2.98 -6.29 28.91
N PRO A 183 3.41 -5.93 30.14
CA PRO A 183 4.44 -4.91 30.34
C PRO A 183 5.71 -5.18 29.52
N ALA A 184 6.08 -6.44 29.33
CA ALA A 184 7.22 -6.83 28.52
C ALA A 184 6.95 -6.61 27.01
N ALA A 185 5.71 -6.82 26.54
CA ALA A 185 5.31 -6.54 25.16
C ALA A 185 5.06 -5.04 24.92
N ALA A 186 4.52 -4.33 25.92
CA ALA A 186 4.28 -2.88 25.86
C ALA A 186 5.59 -2.09 25.72
N SER A 187 6.69 -2.59 26.31
CA SER A 187 8.02 -1.97 26.15
C SER A 187 8.61 -2.08 24.75
N LEU A 188 7.98 -2.85 23.86
CA LEU A 188 8.36 -2.97 22.45
C LEU A 188 7.69 -1.91 21.55
N HIS A 189 6.71 -1.17 22.07
CA HIS A 189 6.06 -0.08 21.34
C HIS A 189 6.73 1.25 21.70
N ILE A 190 7.45 1.79 20.74
CA ILE A 190 8.08 3.10 20.88
C ILE A 190 7.03 4.17 20.59
N VAL A 191 6.82 5.08 21.54
CA VAL A 191 6.11 6.32 21.26
C VAL A 191 7.08 7.27 20.60
N SER A 192 6.78 7.67 19.37
CA SER A 192 7.63 8.61 18.63
C SER A 192 7.78 9.90 19.42
N LYS A 193 9.02 10.35 19.60
CA LYS A 193 9.32 11.63 20.21
C LYS A 193 9.43 12.70 19.12
N VAL A 194 8.58 13.71 19.18
CA VAL A 194 8.76 14.91 18.35
C VAL A 194 9.90 15.74 18.93
N VAL A 195 10.89 16.04 18.11
CA VAL A 195 12.07 16.82 18.49
C VAL A 195 12.25 17.99 17.53
N ASP A 196 12.76 19.12 18.03
CA ASP A 196 12.97 20.32 17.21
C ASP A 196 14.08 20.11 16.17
N SER A 197 15.05 19.28 16.46
CA SER A 197 16.18 18.96 15.56
C SER A 197 16.76 17.60 15.83
N MET A 198 17.40 17.02 14.82
CA MET A 198 18.16 15.77 14.93
C MET A 198 19.64 15.99 14.60
N PRO A 199 20.59 15.37 15.32
CA PRO A 199 22.02 15.50 15.04
C PRO A 199 22.36 15.12 13.60
N GLY A 200 23.08 16.00 12.89
CA GLY A 200 23.49 15.80 11.51
C GLY A 200 22.43 16.11 10.47
N ILE A 201 21.27 16.60 10.89
CA ILE A 201 20.24 17.14 9.99
C ILE A 201 20.40 18.67 9.97
N ASP A 202 21.07 19.17 8.93
CA ASP A 202 21.41 20.58 8.77
C ASP A 202 21.44 20.99 7.28
N ASN A 203 21.72 22.25 7.01
CA ASN A 203 21.81 22.76 5.65
C ASN A 203 22.96 22.17 4.84
N ALA A 204 24.05 21.72 5.49
CA ALA A 204 25.16 21.06 4.81
C ALA A 204 24.75 19.69 4.29
N LEU A 205 23.93 18.94 5.04
CA LEU A 205 23.30 17.71 4.57
C LEU A 205 22.38 17.99 3.37
N PHE A 206 21.49 19.01 3.50
CA PHE A 206 20.54 19.33 2.45
C PHE A 206 21.16 19.91 1.18
N ALA A 207 22.39 20.44 1.25
CA ALA A 207 23.17 20.81 0.07
C ALA A 207 23.59 19.60 -0.80
N GLN A 208 23.62 18.39 -0.22
CA GLN A 208 23.94 17.15 -0.92
C GLN A 208 22.68 16.45 -1.49
N ILE A 209 21.50 16.90 -1.13
CA ILE A 209 20.22 16.28 -1.54
C ILE A 209 19.56 17.13 -2.63
N PRO A 210 19.39 16.62 -3.86
CA PRO A 210 18.59 17.29 -4.85
C PRO A 210 17.16 17.54 -4.31
N ARG A 211 16.67 18.76 -4.48
CA ARG A 211 15.33 19.14 -3.95
C ARG A 211 14.18 18.53 -4.72
N ARG A 212 14.45 18.02 -5.92
CA ARG A 212 13.46 17.41 -6.80
C ARG A 212 14.03 16.14 -7.42
N VAL A 213 13.15 15.19 -7.63
CA VAL A 213 13.44 14.03 -8.48
C VAL A 213 13.34 14.44 -9.95
N GLY A 214 13.91 13.65 -10.84
CA GLY A 214 13.83 13.87 -12.28
C GLY A 214 13.24 12.67 -13.01
N ASP A 215 12.74 12.88 -14.23
CA ASP A 215 12.47 11.79 -15.15
C ASP A 215 13.78 11.33 -15.84
N LYS A 216 13.69 10.32 -16.69
CA LYS A 216 14.86 9.78 -17.44
C LYS A 216 15.53 10.83 -18.35
N ALA A 217 14.80 11.84 -18.79
CA ALA A 217 15.31 12.93 -19.62
C ALA A 217 15.89 14.08 -18.78
N GLY A 218 15.80 14.01 -17.44
CA GLY A 218 16.26 15.04 -16.53
C GLY A 218 15.24 16.16 -16.28
N ASN A 219 13.99 16.03 -16.75
CA ASN A 219 12.96 17.00 -16.43
C ASN A 219 12.62 16.88 -14.93
N PRO A 220 12.52 18.04 -14.21
CA PRO A 220 12.26 18.00 -12.77
C PRO A 220 10.83 17.54 -12.46
N GLY A 221 10.71 16.54 -11.60
CA GLY A 221 9.46 15.94 -11.13
C GLY A 221 9.06 16.40 -9.73
N ASP A 222 8.70 15.45 -8.87
CA ASP A 222 8.17 15.68 -7.53
C ASP A 222 9.23 16.28 -6.59
N MET A 223 8.78 16.94 -5.53
CA MET A 223 9.64 17.45 -4.47
C MET A 223 10.07 16.32 -3.54
N VAL A 224 11.35 16.34 -3.12
CA VAL A 224 11.81 15.58 -1.95
C VAL A 224 11.20 16.20 -0.70
N ASN A 225 10.33 15.48 0.00
CA ASN A 225 9.55 16.01 1.12
C ASN A 225 9.69 15.21 2.43
N PHE A 226 10.43 14.07 2.42
CA PHE A 226 10.77 13.35 3.66
C PHE A 226 12.12 12.64 3.59
N LEU A 227 12.70 12.40 4.76
CA LEU A 227 13.89 11.54 4.98
C LEU A 227 13.58 10.50 6.04
N ILE A 228 14.18 9.31 5.90
CA ILE A 228 14.16 8.25 6.91
C ILE A 228 15.58 7.91 7.29
N LEU A 229 15.88 7.83 8.59
CA LEU A 229 17.13 7.36 9.16
C LEU A 229 16.92 5.97 9.73
N GLY A 230 17.64 4.98 9.20
CA GLY A 230 17.53 3.60 9.66
C GLY A 230 17.98 2.58 8.62
N SER A 231 18.10 1.31 9.03
CA SER A 231 18.46 0.22 8.13
C SER A 231 17.38 -0.03 7.08
N GLU A 232 17.74 -0.71 6.02
CA GLU A 232 16.82 -1.13 4.96
C GLU A 232 15.71 -2.04 5.50
N ALA A 233 16.07 -2.97 6.39
CA ALA A 233 15.10 -3.85 7.03
C ALA A 233 14.09 -3.09 7.90
N ALA A 234 14.54 -2.08 8.66
CA ALA A 234 13.67 -1.23 9.46
C ALA A 234 12.75 -0.38 8.57
N MET A 235 13.28 0.18 7.47
CA MET A 235 12.51 0.96 6.50
C MET A 235 11.41 0.11 5.85
N GLN A 236 11.73 -1.06 5.32
CA GLN A 236 10.73 -1.96 4.73
C GLN A 236 9.68 -2.40 5.76
N LYS A 237 10.11 -2.69 6.98
CA LYS A 237 9.21 -3.11 8.06
C LYS A 237 8.23 -2.01 8.45
N VAL A 238 8.67 -0.75 8.60
CA VAL A 238 7.78 0.34 8.99
C VAL A 238 6.69 0.58 7.95
N PHE A 239 7.03 0.58 6.65
CA PHE A 239 6.05 0.73 5.57
C PHE A 239 5.05 -0.44 5.52
N THR A 240 5.54 -1.68 5.57
CA THR A 240 4.68 -2.87 5.58
C THR A 240 3.74 -2.87 6.80
N THR A 241 4.25 -2.52 7.99
CA THR A 241 3.45 -2.43 9.22
C THR A 241 2.40 -1.33 9.13
N ALA A 242 2.72 -0.23 8.46
CA ALA A 242 1.78 0.88 8.21
C ALA A 242 0.75 0.58 7.11
N GLY A 243 0.79 -0.60 6.48
CA GLY A 243 -0.14 -1.01 5.43
C GLY A 243 0.21 -0.50 4.03
N TRP A 244 1.41 0.06 3.83
CA TRP A 244 1.88 0.41 2.50
C TRP A 244 2.26 -0.85 1.73
N VAL A 245 1.92 -0.88 0.45
CA VAL A 245 2.20 -1.98 -0.48
C VAL A 245 3.37 -1.61 -1.37
N HIS A 246 4.34 -2.53 -1.50
CA HIS A 246 5.45 -2.35 -2.43
C HIS A 246 4.95 -2.44 -3.87
N VAL A 247 5.41 -1.51 -4.71
CA VAL A 247 5.02 -1.43 -6.13
C VAL A 247 6.26 -1.62 -7.00
N ASP A 248 6.22 -2.61 -7.89
CA ASP A 248 7.30 -2.87 -8.84
C ASP A 248 7.39 -1.77 -9.90
N SER A 249 8.64 -1.42 -10.27
CA SER A 249 8.94 -0.37 -11.26
C SER A 249 9.07 -0.88 -12.69
N ASP A 250 8.90 -2.19 -12.96
CA ASP A 250 9.40 -2.86 -14.19
C ASP A 250 8.39 -3.04 -15.33
N VAL A 251 7.25 -2.34 -15.35
CA VAL A 251 6.33 -2.44 -16.48
C VAL A 251 6.50 -1.27 -17.44
N LYS A 252 6.78 -1.62 -18.71
CA LYS A 252 6.94 -0.66 -19.81
C LYS A 252 5.68 0.21 -19.96
N ASP A 253 5.87 1.50 -20.13
CA ASP A 253 4.82 2.54 -20.28
C ASP A 253 3.69 2.20 -21.27
N THR A 254 3.90 1.26 -22.17
CA THR A 254 2.94 0.90 -23.23
C THR A 254 1.75 0.06 -22.75
N VAL A 255 1.86 -0.61 -21.58
CA VAL A 255 0.78 -1.44 -21.04
C VAL A 255 -0.17 -0.62 -20.16
N LEU A 256 0.28 0.52 -19.68
CA LEU A 256 -0.44 1.36 -18.74
C LEU A 256 -1.76 1.95 -19.30
N HIS A 257 -1.76 2.34 -20.56
CA HIS A 257 -2.92 3.00 -21.18
C HIS A 257 -4.11 2.05 -21.44
N GLY A 258 -3.87 0.77 -21.68
CA GLY A 258 -4.95 -0.21 -21.92
C GLY A 258 -5.57 -0.78 -20.64
N LEU A 259 -4.89 -0.63 -19.49
CA LEU A 259 -5.33 -1.20 -18.22
C LEU A 259 -6.24 -0.27 -17.40
N ILE A 260 -6.16 1.04 -17.61
CA ILE A 260 -6.83 2.05 -16.78
C ILE A 260 -8.35 1.95 -16.82
N GLU A 261 -8.94 1.44 -17.89
CA GLU A 261 -10.40 1.34 -18.05
C GLU A 261 -11.04 0.12 -17.34
N SER A 262 -10.25 -0.85 -16.85
CA SER A 262 -10.78 -2.11 -16.30
C SER A 262 -10.29 -2.49 -14.90
N LEU A 263 -9.68 -1.57 -14.13
CA LEU A 263 -8.96 -1.92 -12.92
C LEU A 263 -9.81 -2.01 -11.64
N SER A 264 -9.64 -3.11 -10.90
CA SER A 264 -10.02 -3.22 -9.48
C SER A 264 -9.11 -2.34 -8.61
N LYS A 265 -9.54 -2.00 -7.38
CA LYS A 265 -8.76 -1.20 -6.42
C LYS A 265 -7.35 -1.79 -6.15
N GLU A 266 -7.24 -3.11 -6.08
CA GLU A 266 -5.98 -3.84 -5.89
C GLU A 266 -5.03 -3.66 -7.08
N SER A 267 -5.55 -3.81 -8.31
CA SER A 267 -4.78 -3.57 -9.52
C SER A 267 -4.31 -2.11 -9.63
N TYR A 268 -5.08 -1.16 -9.11
CA TYR A 268 -4.70 0.24 -9.07
C TYR A 268 -3.59 0.52 -8.05
N LEU A 269 -3.63 -0.12 -6.87
CA LEU A 269 -2.60 -0.04 -5.85
C LEU A 269 -1.25 -0.60 -6.33
N THR A 270 -1.31 -1.75 -6.99
CA THR A 270 -0.14 -2.44 -7.53
C THR A 270 0.25 -1.95 -8.93
N MET A 271 -0.49 -0.98 -9.49
CA MET A 271 -0.20 -0.41 -10.80
C MET A 271 1.23 0.15 -10.81
N PRO A 272 2.05 -0.26 -11.80
CA PRO A 272 3.44 0.16 -11.89
C PRO A 272 3.57 1.69 -11.86
N MET A 273 4.55 2.16 -11.14
CA MET A 273 4.92 3.58 -11.12
C MET A 273 6.03 3.84 -12.13
N SER A 274 5.94 4.97 -12.85
CA SER A 274 7.03 5.42 -13.70
C SER A 274 8.34 5.56 -12.91
N GLN A 275 9.46 5.17 -13.53
CA GLN A 275 10.77 5.37 -12.92
C GLN A 275 11.11 6.86 -12.85
N LEU A 276 11.47 7.30 -11.65
CA LEU A 276 12.05 8.61 -11.41
C LEU A 276 13.48 8.46 -10.89
N TYR A 277 14.25 9.52 -11.00
CA TYR A 277 15.69 9.50 -10.78
C TYR A 277 16.08 10.53 -9.70
N LEU A 278 16.91 10.09 -8.77
CA LEU A 278 17.60 10.92 -7.80
C LEU A 278 19.03 10.39 -7.64
N PHE A 279 20.01 11.23 -7.33
CA PHE A 279 21.41 10.83 -7.28
C PHE A 279 21.93 10.12 -8.55
N GLY A 280 21.36 10.45 -9.73
CA GLY A 280 21.73 9.85 -11.03
C GLY A 280 21.26 8.41 -11.27
N ARG A 281 20.35 7.87 -10.44
CA ARG A 281 19.84 6.51 -10.53
C ARG A 281 18.34 6.43 -10.26
N PRO A 282 17.66 5.36 -10.72
CA PRO A 282 16.24 5.15 -10.44
C PRO A 282 15.99 4.92 -8.94
N GLN A 283 14.73 5.03 -8.52
CA GLN A 283 14.31 4.73 -7.14
C GLN A 283 14.66 3.28 -6.75
N ASP A 284 14.99 3.09 -5.46
CA ASP A 284 15.18 1.75 -4.91
C ASP A 284 13.84 1.08 -4.63
N TYR A 285 12.85 1.87 -4.13
CA TYR A 285 11.52 1.37 -3.79
C TYR A 285 10.44 2.34 -4.21
N GLY A 286 9.30 1.76 -4.61
CA GLY A 286 8.03 2.44 -4.74
C GLY A 286 7.04 1.85 -3.73
N TRP A 287 6.24 2.70 -3.09
CA TRP A 287 5.21 2.29 -2.17
C TRP A 287 3.91 3.00 -2.49
N ALA A 288 2.79 2.28 -2.35
CA ALA A 288 1.47 2.83 -2.51
C ALA A 288 0.58 2.46 -1.32
N HIS A 289 -0.33 3.35 -0.98
CA HIS A 289 -1.30 3.16 0.08
C HIS A 289 -2.67 3.63 -0.41
N ALA A 290 -3.70 2.79 -0.25
CA ALA A 290 -5.05 3.15 -0.65
C ALA A 290 -5.83 3.70 0.52
N GLU A 291 -6.57 4.76 0.29
CA GLU A 291 -7.60 5.18 1.24
C GLU A 291 -8.71 4.12 1.32
N PRO A 292 -9.18 3.76 2.54
CA PRO A 292 -10.15 2.68 2.74
C PRO A 292 -11.48 2.86 2.04
N ILE A 293 -11.83 4.08 1.62
CA ILE A 293 -13.16 4.44 1.11
C ILE A 293 -13.11 5.11 -0.26
N SER A 294 -11.94 5.51 -0.74
CA SER A 294 -11.82 6.23 -2.01
C SER A 294 -11.95 5.34 -3.22
N VAL A 295 -12.73 5.83 -4.15
CA VAL A 295 -12.94 5.27 -5.49
C VAL A 295 -11.60 5.26 -6.26
N VAL A 296 -11.41 4.29 -7.12
CA VAL A 296 -10.36 3.96 -8.11
C VAL A 296 -9.46 5.12 -8.66
N LYS A 297 -9.58 6.34 -8.18
CA LYS A 297 -8.89 7.53 -8.70
C LYS A 297 -7.91 8.18 -7.73
N THR A 298 -7.86 7.76 -6.47
CA THR A 298 -7.03 8.38 -5.45
C THR A 298 -6.09 7.36 -4.82
N ARG A 299 -4.82 7.69 -4.78
CA ARG A 299 -3.76 6.81 -4.28
C ARG A 299 -2.65 7.65 -3.67
N ASN A 300 -2.33 7.37 -2.41
CA ASN A 300 -1.09 7.85 -1.82
C ASN A 300 0.06 7.03 -2.38
N HIS A 301 1.08 7.67 -2.89
CA HIS A 301 2.24 6.96 -3.41
C HIS A 301 3.53 7.73 -3.18
N LEU A 302 4.60 6.98 -3.02
CA LEU A 302 5.91 7.56 -2.77
C LEU A 302 7.03 6.73 -3.41
N ARG A 303 8.15 7.36 -3.59
CA ARG A 303 9.39 6.76 -4.07
C ARG A 303 10.52 7.06 -3.11
N ILE A 304 11.42 6.11 -2.94
CA ILE A 304 12.52 6.19 -1.97
C ILE A 304 13.83 5.84 -2.65
N TRP A 305 14.86 6.60 -2.31
CA TRP A 305 16.25 6.41 -2.73
C TRP A 305 17.15 6.29 -1.51
N LYS A 306 18.02 5.29 -1.50
CA LYS A 306 19.12 5.22 -0.55
C LYS A 306 20.13 6.30 -0.89
N ALA A 307 20.40 7.22 0.02
CA ALA A 307 21.41 8.26 -0.18
C ALA A 307 22.83 7.66 -0.27
N PRO A 308 23.72 8.29 -1.02
CA PRO A 308 25.14 7.86 -1.09
C PRO A 308 25.97 8.24 0.16
N PHE A 309 25.32 8.70 1.23
CA PHE A 309 25.93 9.12 2.50
C PHE A 309 25.09 8.61 3.68
N THR A 310 25.66 8.75 4.88
CA THR A 310 24.99 8.39 6.15
C THR A 310 24.92 9.60 7.07
N VAL A 311 23.99 9.57 8.03
CA VAL A 311 23.87 10.56 9.11
C VAL A 311 24.04 9.84 10.44
N SER A 312 24.99 10.27 11.25
CA SER A 312 25.30 9.64 12.55
C SER A 312 25.47 8.10 12.45
N GLY A 313 26.06 7.62 11.35
CA GLY A 313 26.26 6.19 11.08
C GLY A 313 25.00 5.44 10.57
N GLN A 314 23.86 6.10 10.48
CA GLN A 314 22.63 5.50 9.96
C GLN A 314 22.47 5.73 8.45
N THR A 315 21.91 4.75 7.76
CA THR A 315 21.52 4.90 6.35
C THR A 315 20.43 5.98 6.24
N VAL A 316 20.56 6.83 5.23
CA VAL A 316 19.56 7.86 4.89
C VAL A 316 18.78 7.40 3.68
N TRP A 317 17.46 7.41 3.81
CA TRP A 317 16.51 7.18 2.72
C TRP A 317 15.83 8.49 2.39
N VAL A 318 15.92 8.90 1.14
CA VAL A 318 15.35 10.16 0.66
C VAL A 318 14.07 9.85 -0.09
N GLY A 319 12.98 10.50 0.28
CA GLY A 319 11.66 10.22 -0.25
C GLY A 319 10.97 11.39 -0.91
N ALA A 320 10.16 11.06 -1.92
CA ALA A 320 9.21 11.96 -2.56
C ALA A 320 7.83 11.29 -2.55
N ALA A 321 6.89 11.90 -1.83
CA ALA A 321 5.54 11.42 -1.65
C ALA A 321 4.53 12.39 -2.28
N THR A 322 3.54 11.84 -2.98
CA THR A 322 2.47 12.59 -3.64
C THR A 322 1.16 11.81 -3.58
N HIS A 323 0.05 12.54 -3.59
CA HIS A 323 -1.29 11.98 -3.59
C HIS A 323 -1.94 12.18 -4.96
N ASP A 324 -2.36 11.08 -5.59
CA ASP A 324 -3.15 11.12 -6.83
C ASP A 324 -4.61 11.45 -6.50
N ILE A 325 -5.14 12.53 -7.08
CA ILE A 325 -6.54 12.96 -6.90
C ILE A 325 -7.39 12.78 -8.17
N GLY A 326 -6.83 12.24 -9.23
CA GLY A 326 -7.52 12.02 -10.50
C GLY A 326 -6.57 11.89 -11.66
N PHE A 327 -7.06 12.28 -12.83
CA PHE A 327 -6.28 12.28 -14.07
C PHE A 327 -6.27 13.66 -14.70
N GLU A 328 -5.17 13.99 -15.39
CA GLU A 328 -5.00 15.22 -16.16
C GLU A 328 -4.25 14.95 -17.46
N ARG A 329 -4.16 15.96 -18.33
CA ARG A 329 -3.41 15.86 -19.57
C ARG A 329 -1.91 15.97 -19.26
N ASP A 330 -1.12 15.10 -19.85
CA ASP A 330 0.33 15.17 -19.80
C ASP A 330 0.86 16.13 -20.89
N ASP A 331 1.43 17.25 -20.47
CA ASP A 331 1.95 18.30 -21.38
C ASP A 331 3.11 17.81 -22.27
N ARG A 332 3.78 16.70 -21.90
CA ARG A 332 4.92 16.17 -22.63
C ARG A 332 4.53 15.42 -23.92
N ASN A 333 3.39 14.73 -23.89
CA ASN A 333 2.99 13.81 -24.97
C ASN A 333 1.51 13.89 -25.35
N ASN A 334 0.76 14.82 -24.77
CA ASN A 334 -0.70 14.96 -24.89
C ASN A 334 -1.50 13.72 -24.41
N GLY A 335 -0.86 12.81 -23.71
CA GLY A 335 -1.50 11.66 -23.09
C GLY A 335 -2.24 12.01 -21.80
N VAL A 336 -2.69 10.96 -21.10
CA VAL A 336 -3.31 11.09 -19.79
C VAL A 336 -2.28 10.69 -18.72
N THR A 337 -2.17 11.47 -17.65
CA THR A 337 -1.35 11.21 -16.49
C THR A 337 -2.15 11.37 -15.21
N HIS A 338 -1.58 10.94 -14.08
CA HIS A 338 -2.19 11.18 -12.79
C HIS A 338 -2.11 12.67 -12.43
N LYS A 339 -3.21 13.19 -11.90
CA LYS A 339 -3.26 14.52 -11.29
C LYS A 339 -2.93 14.38 -9.83
N ILE A 340 -1.86 15.02 -9.39
CA ILE A 340 -1.48 15.04 -7.97
C ILE A 340 -2.21 16.16 -7.22
N ASP A 341 -2.40 15.97 -5.92
CA ASP A 341 -2.85 17.07 -5.04
C ASP A 341 -1.79 18.17 -5.07
N PRO A 342 -2.18 19.41 -5.38
CA PRO A 342 -1.23 20.53 -5.39
C PRO A 342 -0.64 20.84 -4.02
N ASN A 343 -1.32 20.53 -2.92
CA ASN A 343 -0.78 20.68 -1.57
C ASN A 343 -0.04 19.41 -1.13
N ILE A 344 1.23 19.31 -1.53
CA ILE A 344 2.05 18.12 -1.25
C ILE A 344 2.44 17.98 0.22
N ASP A 345 2.22 18.98 1.07
CA ASP A 345 2.43 18.87 2.51
C ASP A 345 1.42 17.90 3.14
N LEU A 346 0.21 17.78 2.58
CA LEU A 346 -0.79 16.81 3.04
C LEU A 346 -0.29 15.37 2.92
N GLU A 347 0.41 15.05 1.83
CA GLU A 347 0.98 13.71 1.66
C GLU A 347 2.20 13.47 2.55
N ARG A 348 3.04 14.47 2.76
CA ARG A 348 4.13 14.42 3.76
C ARG A 348 3.56 14.12 5.16
N ASP A 349 2.51 14.81 5.56
CA ASP A 349 1.87 14.67 6.86
C ASP A 349 1.15 13.31 6.97
N TYR A 350 0.64 12.79 5.85
CA TYR A 350 0.07 11.45 5.76
C TYR A 350 1.14 10.36 5.96
N VAL A 351 2.31 10.49 5.35
CA VAL A 351 3.47 9.61 5.59
C VAL A 351 3.86 9.63 7.06
N GLU A 352 3.98 10.82 7.67
CA GLU A 352 4.25 10.95 9.11
C GLU A 352 3.23 10.18 9.95
N LYS A 353 1.95 10.48 9.77
CA LYS A 353 0.86 9.89 10.54
C LYS A 353 0.84 8.36 10.43
N THR A 354 0.96 7.82 9.22
CA THR A 354 0.90 6.37 9.01
C THR A 354 2.11 5.65 9.57
N LEU A 355 3.32 6.19 9.37
CA LEU A 355 4.53 5.54 9.88
C LEU A 355 4.69 5.69 11.40
N ALA A 356 4.37 6.85 11.97
CA ALA A 356 4.41 7.07 13.42
C ALA A 356 3.46 6.13 14.18
N SER A 357 2.30 5.82 13.59
CA SER A 357 1.31 4.92 14.20
C SER A 357 1.80 3.49 14.38
N THR A 358 2.87 3.09 13.69
CA THR A 358 3.42 1.72 13.76
C THR A 358 4.14 1.41 15.08
N GLY A 359 4.56 2.44 15.83
CA GLY A 359 5.44 2.27 16.99
C GLY A 359 6.88 1.85 16.63
N LEU A 360 7.28 2.01 15.37
CA LEU A 360 8.64 1.70 14.87
C LEU A 360 9.45 2.97 14.56
N VAL A 361 8.85 4.15 14.73
CA VAL A 361 9.51 5.46 14.62
C VAL A 361 9.88 5.95 16.00
N THR A 362 11.15 6.25 16.24
CA THR A 362 11.66 6.71 17.54
C THR A 362 11.61 8.22 17.68
N GLU A 363 11.99 8.94 16.63
CA GLU A 363 12.03 10.41 16.63
C GLU A 363 11.43 10.96 15.34
N ILE A 364 10.74 12.08 15.45
CA ILE A 364 10.11 12.84 14.35
C ILE A 364 10.59 14.29 14.44
N SER A 365 11.00 14.86 13.31
CA SER A 365 11.34 16.27 13.20
C SER A 365 10.95 16.82 11.83
N HIS A 366 10.77 18.13 11.76
CA HIS A 366 10.59 18.85 10.51
C HIS A 366 11.73 19.82 10.32
N PHE A 367 12.41 19.74 9.18
CA PHE A 367 13.54 20.62 8.86
C PHE A 367 13.17 21.56 7.70
N LEU A 368 13.40 22.85 7.88
CA LEU A 368 13.23 23.85 6.83
C LEU A 368 14.63 24.22 6.29
N PRO A 369 15.02 23.75 5.09
CA PRO A 369 16.28 24.12 4.48
C PRO A 369 16.36 25.61 4.12
N ASP A 370 17.57 26.17 4.03
CA ASP A 370 17.79 27.59 3.67
C ASP A 370 17.21 27.96 2.28
N ASN A 371 17.10 26.96 1.37
CA ASN A 371 16.51 27.10 0.04
C ASN A 371 15.21 26.27 -0.07
N PRO A 372 14.14 26.62 0.66
CA PRO A 372 12.91 25.84 0.69
C PRO A 372 12.23 25.88 -0.67
N MET A 373 11.78 24.72 -1.15
CA MET A 373 10.97 24.64 -2.36
C MET A 373 9.50 24.80 -1.99
N LYS A 374 8.92 25.97 -2.31
CA LYS A 374 7.54 26.29 -1.94
C LYS A 374 6.54 26.12 -3.08
N GLU A 375 6.99 26.27 -4.31
CA GLU A 375 6.15 26.15 -5.51
C GLU A 375 6.98 25.63 -6.68
N ALA A 376 6.42 24.74 -7.48
CA ALA A 376 7.00 24.30 -8.74
C ALA A 376 5.93 23.63 -9.64
N LYS A 377 6.33 23.33 -10.89
CA LYS A 377 5.58 22.46 -11.79
C LYS A 377 6.21 21.09 -11.84
N THR A 378 5.39 20.05 -11.91
CA THR A 378 5.85 18.69 -12.21
C THR A 378 6.28 18.56 -13.66
N ALA A 379 6.97 17.48 -14.02
CA ALA A 379 7.34 17.21 -15.41
C ALA A 379 6.13 17.04 -16.33
N THR A 380 4.98 16.68 -15.80
CA THR A 380 3.71 16.49 -16.53
C THR A 380 2.88 17.79 -16.70
N GLY A 381 3.32 18.89 -16.08
CA GLY A 381 2.67 20.21 -16.17
C GLY A 381 1.86 20.62 -14.95
N GLY A 382 1.53 19.68 -14.04
CA GLY A 382 0.82 19.98 -12.79
C GLY A 382 1.63 20.92 -11.89
N SER A 383 0.95 21.78 -11.13
CA SER A 383 1.60 22.69 -10.16
C SER A 383 1.44 22.13 -8.75
N PHE A 384 2.44 22.36 -7.90
CA PHE A 384 2.33 22.06 -6.48
C PHE A 384 2.82 23.25 -5.62
N HIS A 385 2.37 23.27 -4.38
CA HIS A 385 2.84 24.17 -3.33
C HIS A 385 3.15 23.41 -2.04
N SER A 386 4.04 23.97 -1.22
CA SER A 386 4.51 23.38 0.03
C SER A 386 5.00 24.48 0.99
N SER A 387 5.02 24.20 2.28
CA SER A 387 5.74 24.98 3.28
C SER A 387 7.26 24.99 3.03
N GLY A 388 7.75 24.01 2.27
CA GLY A 388 9.16 23.77 2.02
C GLY A 388 9.84 22.92 3.10
N GLN A 389 9.13 22.56 4.17
CA GLN A 389 9.63 21.68 5.21
C GLN A 389 9.79 20.25 4.70
N VAL A 390 10.80 19.57 5.25
CA VAL A 390 11.07 18.14 5.00
C VAL A 390 10.87 17.40 6.31
N LEU A 391 10.06 16.36 6.28
CA LEU A 391 9.85 15.45 7.39
C LEU A 391 11.08 14.57 7.59
N ILE A 392 11.52 14.39 8.83
CA ILE A 392 12.64 13.51 9.21
C ILE A 392 12.11 12.47 10.18
N LEU A 393 12.24 11.21 9.83
CA LEU A 393 11.83 10.07 10.65
C LEU A 393 13.06 9.23 11.02
N LYS A 394 13.27 8.96 12.30
CA LYS A 394 14.27 8.03 12.77
C LYS A 394 13.61 6.73 13.21
N LEU A 395 14.07 5.62 12.66
CA LEU A 395 13.53 4.31 12.95
C LEU A 395 14.24 3.62 14.11
N ASP A 396 13.55 2.67 14.71
CA ASP A 396 14.11 1.71 15.64
C ASP A 396 14.91 0.66 14.87
N ASP A 397 16.23 0.76 14.93
CA ASP A 397 17.18 -0.19 14.36
C ASP A 397 17.72 -1.19 15.38
N SER A 398 17.16 -1.23 16.60
CA SER A 398 17.61 -2.14 17.64
C SER A 398 17.47 -3.59 17.15
N PRO A 399 18.56 -4.38 17.16
CA PRO A 399 18.45 -5.81 16.86
C PRO A 399 17.55 -6.42 17.93
N LYS A 400 16.35 -6.90 17.54
CA LYS A 400 15.53 -7.68 18.47
C LYS A 400 16.28 -8.99 18.71
N GLU A 401 16.79 -9.18 19.92
CA GLU A 401 17.30 -10.47 20.35
C GLU A 401 16.20 -11.51 20.10
N THR A 402 16.45 -12.37 19.13
CA THR A 402 15.69 -13.59 18.98
C THR A 402 16.10 -14.46 20.16
N THR A 403 15.36 -14.38 21.25
CA THR A 403 15.51 -15.35 22.35
C THR A 403 15.24 -16.72 21.73
N ALA A 404 16.31 -17.43 21.39
CA ALA A 404 16.27 -18.83 21.06
C ALA A 404 15.74 -19.52 22.32
N VAL A 405 14.51 -19.98 22.25
CA VAL A 405 13.95 -20.90 23.24
C VAL A 405 14.65 -22.23 23.03
N ASN A 406 15.60 -22.53 23.91
CA ASN A 406 16.19 -23.86 24.06
C ASN A 406 15.14 -24.84 24.58
#